data_196358356d9aceb695c17d1e8a3087d0
#
_entry.id   196358356d9aceb695c17d1e8a3087d0
#
_cell.length_a   1.000
_cell.length_b   1.000
_cell.length_c   1.000
_cell.angle_alpha   90.00
_cell.angle_beta   90.00
_cell.angle_gamma   90.00
#
_symmetry.space_group_name_H-M   'P 1'
#
loop_
_entity.id
_entity.type
_entity.pdbx_description
1 polymer ?
#
loop_
_entity_poly.entity_id
_entity_poly.type
_entity_poly.pdbx_seq_one_letter_code
_entity_poly.pdbx_strand_id
1 'polypeptide(L)'
;DDQIKELIERNAVIGGVLDAWMLVPNWVRGTSMPEAMNCDLEKVIDHMDHICQLAGNANHIAIGSDLDGGYGKEQSPYDLETIADLQKIPQLLRKRGYTETDIEKITSGNWLNFLRRAWK
;
A
#
# COMPACT_ATOMS: atom_id res chain seq x y z
N ASP A 1 -15.86 -2.45 2.08
CA ASP A 1 -15.44 -3.80 1.60
C ASP A 1 -16.10 -4.20 0.29
N ASP A 2 -17.34 -3.81 0.03
CA ASP A 2 -18.06 -4.26 -1.17
C ASP A 2 -17.39 -3.78 -2.47
N GLN A 3 -16.93 -2.53 -2.51
CA GLN A 3 -16.15 -2.02 -3.65
C GLN A 3 -14.83 -2.78 -3.85
N ILE A 4 -14.14 -3.15 -2.77
CA ILE A 4 -12.90 -3.93 -2.85
C ILE A 4 -13.20 -5.32 -3.41
N LYS A 5 -14.25 -5.98 -2.95
CA LYS A 5 -14.68 -7.30 -3.47
C LYS A 5 -15.01 -7.25 -4.95
N GLU A 6 -15.76 -6.23 -5.39
CA GLU A 6 -16.07 -6.01 -6.80
C GLU A 6 -14.79 -5.83 -7.66
N LEU A 7 -13.79 -5.12 -7.15
CA LEU A 7 -12.49 -4.97 -7.83
C LEU A 7 -11.73 -6.30 -7.89
N ILE A 8 -11.77 -7.09 -6.81
CA ILE A 8 -11.17 -8.43 -6.77
C ILE A 8 -11.82 -9.35 -7.81
N GLU A 9 -13.15 -9.39 -7.88
CA GLU A 9 -13.89 -10.17 -8.88
C GLU A 9 -13.53 -9.80 -10.32
N ARG A 10 -13.25 -8.51 -10.56
CA ARG A 10 -12.78 -8.00 -11.85
C ARG A 10 -11.29 -8.21 -12.10
N ASN A 11 -10.61 -8.89 -11.19
CA ASN A 11 -9.19 -9.16 -11.27
C ASN A 11 -8.33 -7.88 -11.36
N ALA A 12 -8.74 -6.85 -10.64
CA ALA A 12 -8.02 -5.59 -10.53
C ALA A 12 -6.80 -5.69 -9.60
N VAL A 13 -5.91 -4.71 -9.71
CA VAL A 13 -4.82 -4.48 -8.77
C VAL A 13 -5.04 -3.11 -8.12
N ILE A 14 -4.97 -3.08 -6.80
CA ILE A 14 -5.15 -1.88 -5.99
C ILE A 14 -3.77 -1.44 -5.49
N GLY A 15 -3.43 -0.17 -5.66
CA GLY A 15 -2.16 0.39 -5.16
C GLY A 15 -2.27 0.84 -3.70
N GLY A 16 -1.40 0.35 -2.83
CA GLY A 16 -1.25 0.87 -1.48
C GLY A 16 -0.57 2.24 -1.49
N VAL A 17 -1.27 3.27 -1.08
CA VAL A 17 -0.81 4.67 -1.11
C VAL A 17 -0.01 5.02 0.16
N LEU A 18 0.87 6.02 0.06
CA LEU A 18 1.72 6.50 1.16
C LEU A 18 1.33 7.90 1.66
N ASP A 19 0.14 8.37 1.31
CA ASP A 19 -0.44 9.61 1.82
C ASP A 19 -1.09 9.35 3.20
N ALA A 20 -0.54 9.94 4.25
CA ALA A 20 -1.04 9.79 5.62
C ALA A 20 -2.52 10.18 5.78
N TRP A 21 -3.01 11.12 4.97
CA TRP A 21 -4.43 11.49 4.94
C TRP A 21 -5.34 10.31 4.56
N MET A 22 -4.85 9.41 3.72
CA MET A 22 -5.58 8.21 3.28
C MET A 22 -5.35 7.02 4.20
N LEU A 23 -4.26 7.03 4.98
CA LEU A 23 -3.84 5.90 5.81
C LEU A 23 -4.46 5.92 7.21
N VAL A 24 -4.74 7.11 7.75
CA VAL A 24 -5.26 7.23 9.11
C VAL A 24 -6.54 8.08 9.15
N PRO A 25 -7.52 7.70 9.99
CA PRO A 25 -8.75 8.46 10.12
C PRO A 25 -8.51 9.81 10.81
N ASN A 26 -9.43 10.75 10.59
CA ASN A 26 -9.43 12.08 11.24
C ASN A 26 -8.20 12.95 10.92
N TRP A 27 -7.51 12.69 9.83
CA TRP A 27 -6.43 13.54 9.36
C TRP A 27 -6.94 14.92 8.95
N VAL A 28 -6.30 15.97 9.46
CA VAL A 28 -6.60 17.36 9.09
C VAL A 28 -5.39 17.93 8.35
N ARG A 29 -5.55 18.20 7.06
CA ARG A 29 -4.48 18.74 6.20
C ARG A 29 -3.93 20.05 6.75
N GLY A 30 -2.61 20.17 6.75
CA GLY A 30 -1.92 21.35 7.24
C GLY A 30 -1.87 21.49 8.78
N THR A 31 -2.46 20.54 9.52
CA THR A 31 -2.49 20.53 10.99
C THR A 31 -1.99 19.23 11.58
N SER A 32 -2.46 18.10 11.04
CA SER A 32 -2.04 16.79 11.52
C SER A 32 -0.59 16.51 11.14
N MET A 33 0.11 15.79 12.02
CA MET A 33 1.49 15.35 11.81
C MET A 33 1.57 13.84 11.89
N PRO A 34 2.36 13.18 11.03
CA PRO A 34 2.43 11.73 10.98
C PRO A 34 2.76 11.08 12.32
N GLU A 35 3.70 11.64 13.07
CA GLU A 35 4.08 11.14 14.39
C GLU A 35 2.93 11.24 15.41
N ALA A 36 2.24 12.38 15.43
CA ALA A 36 1.13 12.64 16.35
C ALA A 36 -0.06 11.73 16.05
N MET A 37 -0.25 11.36 14.77
CA MET A 37 -1.30 10.46 14.30
C MET A 37 -0.86 8.99 14.28
N ASN A 38 0.36 8.70 14.74
CA ASN A 38 0.95 7.35 14.74
C ASN A 38 0.90 6.68 13.35
N CYS A 39 1.18 7.47 12.29
CA CYS A 39 1.15 7.03 10.91
C CYS A 39 2.55 6.62 10.45
N ASP A 40 2.84 5.35 10.51
CA ASP A 40 4.05 4.70 10.02
C ASP A 40 3.76 3.82 8.79
N LEU A 41 4.78 3.18 8.21
CA LEU A 41 4.64 2.25 7.09
C LEU A 41 3.80 1.01 7.44
N GLU A 42 3.70 0.62 8.71
CA GLU A 42 2.81 -0.46 9.13
C GLU A 42 1.33 -0.15 8.77
N LYS A 43 0.93 1.11 8.71
CA LYS A 43 -0.43 1.50 8.27
C LYS A 43 -0.70 1.10 6.82
N VAL A 44 0.31 1.26 5.96
CA VAL A 44 0.21 0.77 4.57
C VAL A 44 0.04 -0.75 4.55
N ILE A 45 0.82 -1.46 5.38
CA ILE A 45 0.72 -2.91 5.48
C ILE A 45 -0.66 -3.34 6.02
N ASP A 46 -1.23 -2.62 6.97
CA ASP A 46 -2.60 -2.88 7.46
C ASP A 46 -3.63 -2.83 6.31
N HIS A 47 -3.55 -1.80 5.44
CA HIS A 47 -4.43 -1.68 4.27
C HIS A 47 -4.18 -2.80 3.25
N MET A 48 -2.91 -3.13 2.98
CA MET A 48 -2.54 -4.23 2.08
C MET A 48 -3.06 -5.57 2.59
N ASP A 49 -2.85 -5.84 3.89
CA ASP A 49 -3.30 -7.07 4.54
C ASP A 49 -4.82 -7.21 4.49
N HIS A 50 -5.56 -6.12 4.74
CA HIS A 50 -7.02 -6.12 4.65
C HIS A 50 -7.51 -6.60 3.27
N ILE A 51 -6.92 -6.10 2.19
CA ILE A 51 -7.26 -6.52 0.84
C ILE A 51 -6.89 -8.00 0.61
N CYS A 52 -5.73 -8.44 1.08
CA CYS A 52 -5.32 -9.83 1.00
C CYS A 52 -6.28 -10.76 1.76
N GLN A 53 -6.75 -10.36 2.94
CA GLN A 53 -7.72 -11.14 3.72
C GLN A 53 -9.06 -11.24 3.00
N LEU A 54 -9.57 -10.14 2.41
CA LEU A 54 -10.80 -10.17 1.63
C LEU A 54 -10.69 -11.05 0.38
N ALA A 55 -9.53 -11.05 -0.27
CA ALA A 55 -9.26 -11.83 -1.47
C ALA A 55 -8.91 -13.31 -1.20
N GLY A 56 -8.41 -13.62 0.01
CA GLY A 56 -7.83 -14.92 0.32
C GLY A 56 -6.48 -15.21 -0.36
N ASN A 57 -5.84 -14.18 -0.93
CA ASN A 57 -4.54 -14.25 -1.60
C ASN A 57 -3.93 -12.85 -1.75
N ALA A 58 -2.66 -12.78 -2.22
CA ALA A 58 -1.91 -11.54 -2.42
C ALA A 58 -1.89 -11.04 -3.88
N ASN A 59 -2.90 -11.35 -4.69
CA ASN A 59 -2.86 -11.07 -6.13
C ASN A 59 -3.42 -9.69 -6.51
N HIS A 60 -4.07 -8.98 -5.58
CA HIS A 60 -4.89 -7.82 -5.89
C HIS A 60 -4.37 -6.52 -5.27
N ILE A 61 -3.22 -6.56 -4.62
CA ILE A 61 -2.57 -5.40 -3.98
C ILE A 61 -1.17 -5.20 -4.52
N ALA A 62 -0.74 -3.96 -4.63
CA ALA A 62 0.63 -3.59 -5.00
C ALA A 62 1.01 -2.25 -4.38
N ILE A 63 2.25 -1.82 -4.58
CA ILE A 63 2.69 -0.48 -4.19
C ILE A 63 2.17 0.54 -5.20
N GLY A 64 1.44 1.56 -4.71
CA GLY A 64 0.99 2.70 -5.50
C GLY A 64 1.32 3.99 -4.76
N SER A 65 2.60 4.27 -4.57
CA SER A 65 3.18 5.17 -3.57
C SER A 65 2.56 6.57 -3.47
N ASP A 66 2.21 7.18 -4.60
CA ASP A 66 1.72 8.56 -4.69
C ASP A 66 2.72 9.62 -4.15
N LEU A 67 4.01 9.28 -4.06
CA LEU A 67 5.03 10.15 -3.42
C LEU A 67 5.30 11.46 -4.17
N ASP A 68 4.81 11.62 -5.40
CA ASP A 68 4.84 12.86 -6.19
C ASP A 68 3.48 13.58 -6.26
N GLY A 69 2.53 13.17 -5.39
CA GLY A 69 1.13 13.61 -5.39
C GLY A 69 0.88 15.02 -4.83
N GLY A 70 1.90 15.87 -4.74
CA GLY A 70 1.76 17.26 -4.30
C GLY A 70 1.80 17.43 -2.77
N TYR A 71 2.35 16.48 -2.04
CA TYR A 71 2.63 16.54 -0.60
C TYR A 71 4.07 16.10 -0.33
N GLY A 72 4.59 16.48 0.82
CA GLY A 72 5.93 16.13 1.26
C GLY A 72 5.93 15.20 2.47
N LYS A 73 7.05 15.17 3.17
CA LYS A 73 7.26 14.34 4.36
C LYS A 73 6.23 14.61 5.47
N GLU A 74 5.71 15.83 5.54
CA GLU A 74 4.69 16.24 6.51
C GLU A 74 3.37 15.48 6.38
N GLN A 75 3.14 14.82 5.26
CA GLN A 75 1.93 14.04 4.98
C GLN A 75 2.25 12.60 4.52
N SER A 76 3.46 12.13 4.78
CA SER A 76 3.90 10.74 4.54
C SER A 76 4.05 10.00 5.86
N PRO A 77 4.11 8.66 5.90
CA PRO A 77 4.49 7.93 7.10
C PRO A 77 5.79 8.45 7.72
N TYR A 78 5.84 8.61 9.05
CA TYR A 78 6.98 9.26 9.71
C TYR A 78 8.32 8.51 9.54
N ASP A 79 8.29 7.22 9.26
CA ASP A 79 9.46 6.37 9.02
C ASP A 79 9.83 6.24 7.53
N LEU A 80 9.17 7.03 6.65
CA LEU A 80 9.47 7.16 5.23
C LEU A 80 10.21 8.49 4.99
N GLU A 81 11.55 8.44 4.92
CA GLU A 81 12.40 9.62 4.68
C GLU A 81 12.61 9.89 3.19
N THR A 82 12.80 8.82 2.42
CA THR A 82 13.05 8.89 0.98
C THR A 82 12.40 7.71 0.26
N ILE A 83 12.33 7.77 -1.06
CA ILE A 83 11.83 6.65 -1.88
C ILE A 83 12.60 5.34 -1.63
N ALA A 84 13.84 5.40 -1.19
CA ALA A 84 14.64 4.23 -0.83
C ALA A 84 14.02 3.44 0.33
N ASP A 85 13.24 4.09 1.20
CA ASP A 85 12.56 3.45 2.32
C ASP A 85 11.41 2.53 1.90
N LEU A 86 10.98 2.56 0.63
CA LEU A 86 10.07 1.55 0.08
C LEU A 86 10.62 0.14 0.23
N GLN A 87 11.95 -0.02 0.34
CA GLN A 87 12.59 -1.31 0.62
C GLN A 87 12.26 -1.88 2.01
N LYS A 88 11.69 -1.08 2.91
CA LYS A 88 11.18 -1.54 4.20
C LYS A 88 9.89 -2.38 4.05
N ILE A 89 9.10 -2.13 3.00
CA ILE A 89 7.82 -2.82 2.76
C ILE A 89 7.98 -4.34 2.69
N PRO A 90 8.91 -4.91 1.89
CA PRO A 90 9.16 -6.35 1.90
C PRO A 90 9.47 -6.92 3.28
N GLN A 91 10.23 -6.19 4.09
CA GLN A 91 10.59 -6.63 5.46
C GLN A 91 9.37 -6.65 6.38
N LEU A 92 8.52 -5.63 6.30
CA LEU A 92 7.28 -5.54 7.06
C LEU A 92 6.29 -6.64 6.67
N LEU A 93 6.14 -6.91 5.37
CA LEU A 93 5.32 -8.02 4.87
C LEU A 93 5.83 -9.37 5.37
N ARG A 94 7.16 -9.60 5.33
CA ARG A 94 7.78 -10.82 5.85
C ARG A 94 7.50 -10.99 7.35
N LYS A 95 7.60 -9.91 8.13
CA LYS A 95 7.28 -9.90 9.56
C LYS A 95 5.80 -10.26 9.82
N ARG A 96 4.89 -9.91 8.90
CA ARG A 96 3.46 -10.27 8.94
C ARG A 96 3.18 -11.70 8.48
N GLY A 97 4.19 -12.47 8.04
CA GLY A 97 4.07 -13.88 7.64
C GLY A 97 3.79 -14.10 6.16
N TYR A 98 3.89 -13.07 5.32
CA TYR A 98 3.80 -13.24 3.87
C TYR A 98 4.98 -14.04 3.33
N THR A 99 4.71 -14.93 2.37
CA THR A 99 5.76 -15.71 1.69
C THR A 99 6.57 -14.83 0.73
N GLU A 100 7.78 -15.24 0.37
CA GLU A 100 8.59 -14.50 -0.62
C GLU A 100 7.86 -14.37 -1.96
N THR A 101 7.08 -15.39 -2.35
CA THR A 101 6.24 -15.33 -3.56
C THR A 101 5.16 -14.26 -3.46
N ASP A 102 4.50 -14.13 -2.32
CA ASP A 102 3.49 -13.08 -2.12
C ASP A 102 4.13 -11.68 -2.07
N ILE A 103 5.30 -11.56 -1.45
CA ILE A 103 6.07 -10.31 -1.40
C ILE A 103 6.48 -9.87 -2.81
N GLU A 104 6.96 -10.79 -3.65
CA GLU A 104 7.27 -10.51 -5.06
C GLU A 104 6.03 -10.03 -5.83
N LYS A 105 4.88 -10.68 -5.64
CA LYS A 105 3.60 -10.23 -6.23
C LYS A 105 3.27 -8.80 -5.84
N ILE A 106 3.31 -8.48 -4.54
CA ILE A 106 2.95 -7.16 -4.00
C ILE A 106 3.91 -6.08 -4.48
N THR A 107 5.21 -6.37 -4.52
CA THR A 107 6.23 -5.37 -4.88
C THR A 107 6.31 -5.07 -6.37
N SER A 108 6.04 -6.06 -7.24
CA SER A 108 6.14 -5.87 -8.70
C SER A 108 5.24 -6.78 -9.53
N GLY A 109 5.11 -8.03 -9.14
CA GLY A 109 4.50 -9.08 -9.97
C GLY A 109 3.05 -8.78 -10.36
N ASN A 110 2.24 -8.27 -9.45
CA ASN A 110 0.84 -7.96 -9.71
C ASN A 110 0.69 -6.84 -10.75
N TRP A 111 1.46 -5.76 -10.66
CA TRP A 111 1.48 -4.71 -11.68
C TRP A 111 1.95 -5.24 -13.03
N LEU A 112 3.04 -6.00 -13.07
CA LEU A 112 3.56 -6.57 -14.31
C LEU A 112 2.52 -7.49 -14.98
N ASN A 113 1.86 -8.34 -14.23
CA ASN A 113 0.84 -9.23 -14.73
C ASN A 113 -0.39 -8.47 -15.22
N PHE A 114 -0.82 -7.44 -14.50
CA PHE A 114 -1.92 -6.57 -14.90
C PHE A 114 -1.60 -5.88 -16.24
N LEU A 115 -0.44 -5.23 -16.34
CA LEU A 115 -0.03 -4.51 -17.55
C LEU A 115 0.11 -5.42 -18.77
N ARG A 116 0.68 -6.62 -18.60
CA ARG A 116 0.77 -7.63 -19.67
C ARG A 116 -0.60 -8.06 -20.20
N ARG A 117 -1.62 -8.06 -19.36
CA ARG A 117 -3.00 -8.37 -19.78
C ARG A 117 -3.69 -7.18 -20.43
N ALA A 118 -3.45 -5.97 -19.93
CA ALA A 118 -4.10 -4.75 -20.39
C ALA A 118 -3.53 -4.21 -21.71
N TRP A 119 -2.23 -4.36 -21.91
CA TRP A 119 -1.53 -3.89 -23.11
C TRP A 119 -1.32 -5.03 -24.11
N LYS A 120 -2.37 -5.35 -24.82
CA LYS A 120 -2.35 -6.33 -25.91
C LYS A 120 -2.26 -5.66 -27.27
#